data_02c124f028511ed6e256a9a50a50d6f2
#
_entry.id   02c124f028511ed6e256a9a50a50d6f2
#
_cell.length_a   1.000
_cell.length_b   1.000
_cell.length_c   1.000
_cell.angle_alpha   90.00
_cell.angle_beta   90.00
_cell.angle_gamma   90.00
#
_symmetry.space_group_name_H-M   'P 1'
#
loop_
_entity.id
_entity.type
_entity.pdbx_description
1 polymer ?
#
loop_
_entity_poly.entity_id
_entity_poly.type
_entity_poly.pdbx_seq_one_letter_code
_entity_poly.pdbx_strand_id
1 'polypeptide(L)'
;MKQTTAHLGLMPAFRLDVHRLLFGFEGGEIELATETKAPMEAPTEAPTEPALPDATEPTVLPEPVVDTSPNVLELDFDAVPTEGNDVLSELNAYFSSRTPTNKNEKTGMFEGCNLILITAESFSYLAIDPELTPTLYKLQTEGFNFTNFYTPYWDVSTSDGEYAALTGTIPKPGTWSFRDSAENAMPLTMAQQLKRLGYSAYAYHDHTYTYYDRNLSHPNLGYVYRALGNGLDVEATWPESDIEMIDKTTADYMGSEPFHAYYMTVSGHLEYNFNGNAMAKKNQDL
;
A
#
# COMPACT_ATOMS: atom_id res chain seq x y z
N MET A 1 -7.22 2.03 -27.05
CA MET A 1 -7.26 1.50 -25.68
C MET A 1 -5.86 1.27 -25.08
N LYS A 2 -5.01 0.35 -25.59
CA LYS A 2 -3.68 0.07 -24.99
C LYS A 2 -2.77 1.30 -24.79
N GLN A 3 -2.69 2.22 -25.76
CA GLN A 3 -1.89 3.45 -25.66
C GLN A 3 -2.46 4.44 -24.62
N THR A 4 -3.78 4.61 -24.60
CA THR A 4 -4.46 5.50 -23.67
C THR A 4 -4.27 5.05 -22.21
N THR A 5 -4.37 3.75 -21.96
CA THR A 5 -4.16 3.17 -20.62
C THR A 5 -2.71 3.34 -20.14
N ALA A 6 -1.74 3.19 -21.07
CA ALA A 6 -0.33 3.37 -20.75
C ALA A 6 0.05 4.81 -20.34
N HIS A 7 -0.67 5.82 -20.88
CA HIS A 7 -0.36 7.24 -20.62
C HIS A 7 -1.22 7.87 -19.53
N LEU A 8 -2.47 7.43 -19.40
CA LEU A 8 -3.44 8.06 -18.47
C LEU A 8 -3.78 7.19 -17.26
N GLY A 9 -3.35 5.93 -17.24
CA GLY A 9 -3.78 4.95 -16.25
C GLY A 9 -5.17 4.38 -16.56
N LEU A 10 -5.59 3.36 -15.80
CA LEU A 10 -6.79 2.58 -16.09
C LEU A 10 -8.08 3.38 -15.88
N MET A 11 -8.21 4.12 -14.79
CA MET A 11 -9.45 4.83 -14.45
C MET A 11 -9.78 6.01 -15.39
N PRO A 12 -8.83 6.91 -15.72
CA PRO A 12 -9.07 7.92 -16.73
C PRO A 12 -9.38 7.33 -18.13
N ALA A 13 -8.71 6.24 -18.52
CA ALA A 13 -8.99 5.56 -19.79
C ALA A 13 -10.41 4.98 -19.80
N PHE A 14 -10.84 4.33 -18.71
CA PHE A 14 -12.20 3.81 -18.56
C PHE A 14 -13.25 4.93 -18.60
N ARG A 15 -13.03 6.05 -17.91
CA ARG A 15 -13.93 7.22 -17.93
C ARG A 15 -14.06 7.79 -19.36
N LEU A 16 -12.96 7.86 -20.09
CA LEU A 16 -12.98 8.29 -21.49
C LEU A 16 -13.76 7.32 -22.38
N ASP A 17 -13.61 6.02 -22.16
CA ASP A 17 -14.34 5.00 -22.93
C ASP A 17 -15.85 5.02 -22.63
N VAL A 18 -16.24 5.18 -21.37
CA VAL A 18 -17.66 5.37 -20.98
C VAL A 18 -18.23 6.65 -21.60
N HIS A 19 -17.50 7.75 -21.56
CA HIS A 19 -17.91 9.00 -22.17
C HIS A 19 -18.08 8.85 -23.69
N ARG A 20 -17.17 8.14 -24.37
CA ARG A 20 -17.26 7.81 -25.79
C ARG A 20 -18.49 6.99 -26.13
N LEU A 21 -18.80 5.99 -25.32
CA LEU A 21 -19.97 5.11 -25.51
C LEU A 21 -21.30 5.88 -25.36
N LEU A 22 -21.35 6.84 -24.42
CA LEU A 22 -22.58 7.59 -24.11
C LEU A 22 -22.79 8.83 -24.99
N PHE A 23 -21.73 9.51 -25.40
CA PHE A 23 -21.81 10.85 -26.03
C PHE A 23 -21.12 10.97 -27.38
N GLY A 24 -20.49 9.88 -27.89
CA GLY A 24 -19.73 9.91 -29.13
C GLY A 24 -18.35 10.59 -29.02
N PHE A 25 -17.61 10.62 -30.12
CA PHE A 25 -16.27 11.25 -30.19
C PHE A 25 -16.30 12.41 -31.19
N GLU A 26 -16.10 13.63 -30.71
CA GLU A 26 -15.65 14.70 -31.60
C GLU A 26 -14.11 14.61 -31.62
N GLY A 27 -13.58 14.22 -32.79
CA GLY A 27 -12.16 13.99 -32.98
C GLY A 27 -11.36 15.29 -32.91
N GLY A 28 -10.64 15.51 -31.84
CA GLY A 28 -9.52 16.42 -31.73
C GLY A 28 -8.26 15.61 -31.49
N GLU A 29 -7.24 15.80 -32.33
CA GLU A 29 -5.89 15.30 -32.02
C GLU A 29 -5.38 15.97 -30.75
N ILE A 30 -5.05 15.19 -29.73
CA ILE A 30 -4.37 15.70 -28.53
C ILE A 30 -2.89 15.75 -28.89
N GLU A 31 -2.37 16.95 -29.20
CA GLU A 31 -0.93 17.19 -29.21
C GLU A 31 -0.40 17.00 -27.77
N LEU A 32 0.38 15.95 -27.56
CA LEU A 32 1.18 15.79 -26.35
C LEU A 32 2.29 16.84 -26.37
N ALA A 33 2.19 17.83 -25.49
CA ALA A 33 3.29 18.75 -25.26
C ALA A 33 4.51 17.94 -24.77
N THR A 34 5.50 17.81 -25.63
CA THR A 34 6.83 17.34 -25.24
C THR A 34 7.50 18.46 -24.45
N GLU A 35 7.66 18.25 -23.15
CA GLU A 35 8.48 19.14 -22.32
C GLU A 35 9.91 19.14 -22.87
N THR A 36 10.25 20.21 -23.57
CA THR A 36 11.63 20.50 -23.95
C THR A 36 12.31 21.05 -22.70
N LYS A 37 13.21 20.28 -22.11
CA LYS A 37 14.10 20.77 -21.06
C LYS A 37 14.88 21.98 -21.61
N ALA A 38 14.67 23.14 -21.03
CA ALA A 38 15.49 24.31 -21.27
C ALA A 38 16.94 24.02 -20.85
N PRO A 39 17.93 24.49 -21.60
CA PRO A 39 19.34 24.35 -21.23
C PRO A 39 19.61 25.15 -19.94
N MET A 40 20.21 24.49 -18.97
CA MET A 40 20.69 25.11 -17.73
C MET A 40 21.92 25.95 -18.08
N GLU A 41 21.82 27.26 -17.91
CA GLU A 41 22.98 28.19 -18.04
C GLU A 41 24.03 27.86 -16.98
N ALA A 42 25.27 27.80 -17.39
CA ALA A 42 26.43 27.59 -16.53
C ALA A 42 26.64 28.78 -15.59
N PRO A 43 27.06 28.59 -14.34
CA PRO A 43 27.32 29.67 -13.40
C PRO A 43 28.54 30.46 -13.85
N THR A 44 28.40 31.78 -13.84
CA THR A 44 29.47 32.78 -14.06
C THR A 44 30.49 32.68 -12.94
N GLU A 45 31.78 32.68 -13.30
CA GLU A 45 32.90 32.65 -12.38
C GLU A 45 32.90 33.84 -11.40
N ALA A 46 33.06 33.56 -10.12
CA ALA A 46 33.30 34.54 -9.06
C ALA A 46 34.80 34.82 -8.90
N PRO A 47 35.20 36.01 -8.43
CA PRO A 47 36.59 36.45 -8.42
C PRO A 47 37.45 35.68 -7.39
N THR A 48 38.69 35.42 -7.80
CA THR A 48 39.75 34.75 -7.06
C THR A 48 40.19 35.56 -5.84
N GLU A 49 40.06 35.05 -4.63
CA GLU A 49 40.74 35.49 -3.41
C GLU A 49 42.07 34.75 -3.21
N PRO A 50 43.07 35.38 -2.58
CA PRO A 50 44.43 34.84 -2.51
C PRO A 50 44.57 33.70 -1.50
N ALA A 51 45.42 32.73 -1.88
CA ALA A 51 45.73 31.52 -1.17
C ALA A 51 46.29 31.73 0.23
N LEU A 52 45.70 31.06 1.23
CA LEU A 52 46.25 30.77 2.57
C LEU A 52 46.99 29.42 2.53
N PRO A 53 48.06 29.24 3.33
CA PRO A 53 48.92 28.05 3.22
C PRO A 53 48.32 26.84 3.94
N ASP A 54 48.48 25.71 3.24
CA ASP A 54 48.60 24.32 3.72
C ASP A 54 47.72 23.88 4.87
N ALA A 55 46.43 23.55 4.56
CA ALA A 55 45.64 22.73 5.40
C ALA A 55 45.76 21.26 4.90
N THR A 56 46.20 20.39 5.79
CA THR A 56 46.19 18.93 5.65
C THR A 56 44.97 18.45 4.86
N GLU A 57 45.20 17.66 3.80
CA GLU A 57 44.16 17.03 2.99
C GLU A 57 43.11 16.39 3.89
N PRO A 58 41.82 16.67 3.72
CA PRO A 58 40.78 15.96 4.44
C PRO A 58 40.85 14.49 4.03
N THR A 59 41.03 13.61 4.99
CA THR A 59 40.91 12.18 4.80
C THR A 59 39.49 11.92 4.28
N VAL A 60 39.33 11.71 2.98
CA VAL A 60 38.07 11.33 2.36
C VAL A 60 37.76 9.93 2.89
N LEU A 61 36.82 9.82 3.84
CA LEU A 61 36.27 8.54 4.22
C LEU A 61 35.66 7.90 2.97
N PRO A 62 35.95 6.59 2.71
CA PRO A 62 35.33 5.93 1.57
C PRO A 62 33.81 6.02 1.68
N GLU A 63 33.15 6.41 0.59
CA GLU A 63 31.70 6.38 0.52
C GLU A 63 31.21 4.95 0.83
N PRO A 64 30.11 4.82 1.60
CA PRO A 64 29.58 3.50 1.91
C PRO A 64 29.18 2.79 0.62
N VAL A 65 29.71 1.61 0.41
CA VAL A 65 29.38 0.77 -0.75
C VAL A 65 27.94 0.28 -0.58
N VAL A 66 27.04 0.75 -1.47
CA VAL A 66 25.64 0.31 -1.50
C VAL A 66 25.57 -1.13 -2.02
N ASP A 67 24.91 -2.01 -1.26
CA ASP A 67 24.61 -3.38 -1.72
C ASP A 67 23.52 -3.32 -2.80
N THR A 68 23.87 -3.67 -4.03
CA THR A 68 22.99 -3.75 -5.20
C THR A 68 22.75 -5.18 -5.66
N SER A 69 23.08 -6.18 -4.83
CA SER A 69 22.80 -7.58 -5.12
C SER A 69 21.29 -7.84 -5.24
N PRO A 70 20.86 -8.93 -5.90
CA PRO A 70 19.45 -9.30 -5.97
C PRO A 70 18.83 -9.47 -4.58
N ASN A 71 17.58 -9.01 -4.41
CA ASN A 71 16.81 -9.18 -3.19
C ASN A 71 16.13 -10.55 -3.22
N VAL A 72 16.88 -11.59 -2.90
CA VAL A 72 16.45 -12.98 -2.99
C VAL A 72 15.59 -13.36 -1.80
N LEU A 73 14.41 -13.93 -2.07
CA LEU A 73 13.61 -14.65 -1.09
C LEU A 73 13.96 -16.16 -1.19
N GLU A 74 14.38 -16.75 -0.08
CA GLU A 74 14.69 -18.18 -0.02
C GLU A 74 13.42 -19.01 -0.13
N LEU A 75 13.14 -19.49 -1.34
CA LEU A 75 12.01 -20.35 -1.67
C LEU A 75 12.55 -21.68 -2.19
N ASP A 76 12.08 -22.78 -1.62
CA ASP A 76 12.38 -24.12 -2.09
C ASP A 76 11.38 -24.54 -3.18
N PHE A 77 11.71 -24.24 -4.42
CA PHE A 77 10.89 -24.61 -5.57
C PHE A 77 10.90 -26.11 -5.84
N ASP A 78 11.93 -26.83 -5.40
CA ASP A 78 12.05 -28.28 -5.59
C ASP A 78 11.12 -29.04 -4.61
N ALA A 79 10.77 -28.43 -3.48
CA ALA A 79 9.82 -28.99 -2.52
C ALA A 79 8.36 -28.90 -2.98
N VAL A 80 8.04 -28.17 -4.07
CA VAL A 80 6.68 -28.07 -4.57
C VAL A 80 6.30 -29.32 -5.36
N PRO A 81 5.31 -30.11 -4.91
CA PRO A 81 4.90 -31.34 -5.61
C PRO A 81 4.15 -30.99 -6.90
N THR A 82 4.80 -31.08 -8.03
CA THR A 82 4.23 -30.73 -9.35
C THR A 82 3.78 -31.96 -10.16
N GLU A 83 4.06 -33.17 -9.68
CA GLU A 83 3.75 -34.41 -10.38
C GLU A 83 2.24 -34.57 -10.63
N GLY A 84 1.88 -34.79 -11.88
CA GLY A 84 0.47 -34.94 -12.29
C GLY A 84 -0.33 -33.62 -12.37
N ASN A 85 0.34 -32.46 -12.23
CA ASN A 85 -0.29 -31.14 -12.33
C ASN A 85 0.55 -30.22 -13.26
N ASP A 86 0.20 -30.20 -14.55
CA ASP A 86 0.93 -29.44 -15.57
C ASP A 86 0.93 -27.93 -15.29
N VAL A 87 -0.20 -27.39 -14.79
CA VAL A 87 -0.33 -25.96 -14.47
C VAL A 87 0.62 -25.59 -13.31
N LEU A 88 0.67 -26.40 -12.28
CA LEU A 88 1.56 -26.15 -11.14
C LEU A 88 3.03 -26.30 -11.55
N SER A 89 3.33 -27.26 -12.43
CA SER A 89 4.67 -27.45 -13.01
C SER A 89 5.12 -26.22 -13.81
N GLU A 90 4.22 -25.68 -14.67
CA GLU A 90 4.49 -24.49 -15.46
C GLU A 90 4.70 -23.25 -14.56
N LEU A 91 3.83 -23.04 -13.56
CA LEU A 91 3.97 -21.95 -12.59
C LEU A 91 5.28 -22.05 -11.80
N ASN A 92 5.63 -23.26 -11.34
CA ASN A 92 6.86 -23.49 -10.60
C ASN A 92 8.10 -23.16 -11.45
N ALA A 93 8.14 -23.62 -12.70
CA ALA A 93 9.19 -23.30 -13.65
C ALA A 93 9.25 -21.79 -13.96
N TYR A 94 8.11 -21.13 -14.09
CA TYR A 94 8.03 -19.69 -14.33
C TYR A 94 8.63 -18.91 -13.16
N PHE A 95 8.18 -19.16 -11.92
CA PHE A 95 8.63 -18.39 -10.77
C PHE A 95 10.09 -18.69 -10.40
N SER A 96 10.54 -19.95 -10.47
CA SER A 96 11.94 -20.31 -10.23
C SER A 96 12.92 -19.68 -11.21
N SER A 97 12.47 -19.35 -12.42
CA SER A 97 13.28 -18.67 -13.45
C SER A 97 13.34 -17.16 -13.31
N ARG A 98 12.56 -16.53 -12.40
CA ARG A 98 12.53 -15.06 -12.26
C ARG A 98 13.75 -14.52 -11.53
N THR A 99 14.33 -13.46 -12.06
CA THR A 99 15.38 -12.71 -11.37
C THR A 99 14.72 -11.73 -10.40
N PRO A 100 15.09 -11.77 -9.11
CA PRO A 100 14.61 -10.78 -8.14
C PRO A 100 15.06 -9.36 -8.48
N THR A 101 14.34 -8.36 -7.98
CA THR A 101 14.77 -6.96 -8.06
C THR A 101 16.04 -6.76 -7.22
N ASN A 102 16.90 -5.84 -7.65
CA ASN A 102 18.10 -5.50 -6.89
C ASN A 102 17.76 -4.66 -5.66
N LYS A 103 18.59 -4.81 -4.64
CA LYS A 103 18.64 -3.92 -3.49
C LYS A 103 19.09 -2.51 -3.91
N ASN A 104 18.84 -1.54 -3.07
CA ASN A 104 19.28 -0.16 -3.22
C ASN A 104 19.63 0.45 -1.85
N GLU A 105 20.01 1.71 -1.82
CA GLU A 105 20.42 2.44 -0.61
C GLU A 105 19.34 2.50 0.49
N LYS A 106 18.10 2.20 0.16
CA LYS A 106 16.98 2.20 1.13
C LYS A 106 16.62 0.80 1.62
N THR A 107 17.22 -0.23 1.06
CA THR A 107 16.95 -1.62 1.48
C THR A 107 17.43 -1.81 2.93
N GLY A 108 16.53 -2.28 3.78
CA GLY A 108 16.78 -2.49 5.20
C GLY A 108 16.71 -1.24 6.08
N MET A 109 16.43 -0.05 5.55
CA MET A 109 16.42 1.19 6.35
C MET A 109 15.41 1.19 7.50
N PHE A 110 14.40 0.33 7.43
CA PHE A 110 13.38 0.14 8.47
C PHE A 110 13.47 -1.22 9.17
N GLU A 111 14.60 -1.91 9.06
CA GLU A 111 14.79 -3.17 9.75
C GLU A 111 14.60 -3.01 11.27
N GLY A 112 13.77 -3.89 11.86
CA GLY A 112 13.43 -3.83 13.29
C GLY A 112 12.42 -2.75 13.68
N CYS A 113 11.98 -1.89 12.77
CA CYS A 113 10.95 -0.90 13.06
C CYS A 113 9.56 -1.56 13.09
N ASN A 114 8.68 -1.02 13.93
CA ASN A 114 7.28 -1.41 13.92
C ASN A 114 6.57 -0.98 12.63
N LEU A 115 5.64 -1.78 12.14
CA LEU A 115 4.88 -1.49 10.93
C LEU A 115 3.39 -1.33 11.24
N ILE A 116 2.86 -0.13 11.02
CA ILE A 116 1.41 0.12 11.01
C ILE A 116 0.98 0.31 9.55
N LEU A 117 0.10 -0.55 9.07
CA LEU A 117 -0.51 -0.45 7.74
C LEU A 117 -1.98 -0.07 7.89
N ILE A 118 -2.39 1.01 7.25
CA ILE A 118 -3.78 1.48 7.28
C ILE A 118 -4.34 1.47 5.87
N THR A 119 -5.36 0.64 5.64
CA THR A 119 -6.21 0.74 4.46
C THR A 119 -7.34 1.71 4.78
N ALA A 120 -7.21 2.93 4.28
CA ALA A 120 -8.14 4.01 4.55
C ALA A 120 -9.34 3.95 3.57
N GLU A 121 -10.48 3.47 4.06
CA GLU A 121 -11.71 3.34 3.28
C GLU A 121 -12.13 4.69 2.72
N SER A 122 -12.39 4.73 1.41
CA SER A 122 -12.88 5.90 0.68
C SER A 122 -11.99 7.15 0.79
N PHE A 123 -10.72 6.99 1.16
CA PHE A 123 -9.79 8.09 1.34
C PHE A 123 -9.51 8.82 0.02
N SER A 124 -9.49 10.14 0.08
CA SER A 124 -9.10 11.01 -1.04
C SER A 124 -7.96 11.92 -0.59
N TYR A 125 -7.01 12.19 -1.49
CA TYR A 125 -5.94 13.18 -1.25
C TYR A 125 -6.49 14.58 -0.91
N LEU A 126 -7.74 14.88 -1.26
CA LEU A 126 -8.42 16.13 -0.90
C LEU A 126 -8.64 16.27 0.62
N ALA A 127 -8.56 15.18 1.37
CA ALA A 127 -8.62 15.20 2.83
C ALA A 127 -7.28 15.57 3.48
N ILE A 128 -6.21 15.77 2.71
CA ILE A 128 -4.90 16.16 3.24
C ILE A 128 -4.82 17.69 3.28
N ASP A 129 -4.91 18.24 4.47
CA ASP A 129 -4.93 19.69 4.70
C ASP A 129 -4.03 20.06 5.90
N PRO A 130 -3.20 21.12 5.81
CA PRO A 130 -2.26 21.46 6.88
C PRO A 130 -2.92 21.92 8.18
N GLU A 131 -4.16 22.40 8.14
CA GLU A 131 -4.90 22.89 9.30
C GLU A 131 -5.85 21.82 9.85
N LEU A 132 -6.63 21.14 8.96
CA LEU A 132 -7.64 20.17 9.36
C LEU A 132 -7.06 18.76 9.61
N THR A 133 -6.05 18.37 8.84
CA THR A 133 -5.42 17.03 8.95
C THR A 133 -3.89 17.13 9.02
N PRO A 134 -3.33 17.86 10.00
CA PRO A 134 -1.89 18.19 10.04
C PRO A 134 -0.99 16.95 10.09
N THR A 135 -1.44 15.86 10.69
CA THR A 135 -0.68 14.60 10.73
C THR A 135 -0.58 13.97 9.33
N LEU A 136 -1.66 13.93 8.56
CA LEU A 136 -1.65 13.42 7.20
C LEU A 136 -0.79 14.30 6.29
N TYR A 137 -0.90 15.62 6.44
CA TYR A 137 -0.06 16.58 5.73
C TYR A 137 1.43 16.36 6.01
N LYS A 138 1.80 16.16 7.28
CA LYS A 138 3.16 15.84 7.68
C LYS A 138 3.66 14.53 7.07
N LEU A 139 2.87 13.46 7.11
CA LEU A 139 3.22 12.18 6.50
C LEU A 139 3.44 12.29 4.99
N GLN A 140 2.63 13.09 4.30
CA GLN A 140 2.78 13.33 2.87
C GLN A 140 4.04 14.13 2.53
N THR A 141 4.38 15.13 3.35
CA THR A 141 5.49 16.08 3.05
C THR A 141 6.84 15.63 3.57
N GLU A 142 6.88 14.86 4.65
CA GLU A 142 8.12 14.39 5.29
C GLU A 142 8.40 12.90 5.04
N GLY A 143 7.42 12.12 4.60
CA GLY A 143 7.52 10.69 4.31
C GLY A 143 7.70 10.38 2.82
N PHE A 144 7.64 9.10 2.48
CA PHE A 144 7.59 8.65 1.09
C PHE A 144 6.20 8.90 0.50
N ASN A 145 6.10 9.81 -0.44
CA ASN A 145 4.86 10.11 -1.15
C ASN A 145 4.88 9.47 -2.55
N PHE A 146 4.04 8.43 -2.74
CA PHE A 146 3.92 7.70 -4.00
C PHE A 146 2.93 8.39 -4.94
N THR A 147 3.40 9.34 -5.74
CA THR A 147 2.57 10.18 -6.61
C THR A 147 1.89 9.42 -7.76
N ASN A 148 2.35 8.22 -8.08
CA ASN A 148 1.81 7.34 -9.12
C ASN A 148 1.16 6.09 -8.52
N PHE A 149 0.57 6.21 -7.33
CA PHE A 149 -0.18 5.14 -6.70
C PHE A 149 -1.66 5.22 -7.10
N TYR A 150 -2.19 4.13 -7.68
CA TYR A 150 -3.56 4.07 -8.18
C TYR A 150 -4.26 2.84 -7.62
N THR A 151 -5.52 3.01 -7.22
CA THR A 151 -6.39 1.89 -6.87
C THR A 151 -7.05 1.39 -8.16
N PRO A 152 -6.78 0.16 -8.61
CA PRO A 152 -7.48 -0.41 -9.77
C PRO A 152 -8.94 -0.70 -9.44
N TYR A 153 -9.75 -0.85 -10.48
CA TYR A 153 -11.13 -1.32 -10.31
C TYR A 153 -11.11 -2.83 -10.05
N TRP A 154 -11.74 -3.25 -8.97
CA TRP A 154 -11.87 -4.64 -8.53
C TRP A 154 -13.32 -5.11 -8.56
N ASP A 155 -13.55 -6.43 -8.68
CA ASP A 155 -14.89 -7.03 -8.70
C ASP A 155 -15.54 -7.00 -7.30
N VAL A 156 -14.77 -7.20 -6.24
CA VAL A 156 -15.24 -7.27 -4.85
C VAL A 156 -14.73 -6.07 -4.02
N SER A 157 -14.64 -4.91 -4.67
CA SER A 157 -14.39 -3.61 -4.03
C SER A 157 -13.26 -3.65 -2.96
N THR A 158 -13.56 -3.25 -1.70
CA THR A 158 -12.62 -3.19 -0.57
C THR A 158 -11.93 -4.53 -0.30
N SER A 159 -12.65 -5.65 -0.40
CA SER A 159 -12.09 -6.99 -0.14
C SER A 159 -10.94 -7.33 -1.10
N ASP A 160 -11.05 -6.96 -2.37
CA ASP A 160 -9.97 -7.15 -3.35
C ASP A 160 -8.81 -6.19 -3.12
N GLY A 161 -9.10 -4.97 -2.65
CA GLY A 161 -8.07 -4.00 -2.23
C GLY A 161 -7.24 -4.51 -1.06
N GLU A 162 -7.89 -5.05 -0.03
CA GLU A 162 -7.21 -5.69 1.11
C GLU A 162 -6.37 -6.90 0.67
N TYR A 163 -6.93 -7.75 -0.19
CA TYR A 163 -6.19 -8.89 -0.74
C TYR A 163 -4.89 -8.44 -1.40
N ALA A 164 -4.96 -7.46 -2.28
CA ALA A 164 -3.78 -6.92 -2.96
C ALA A 164 -2.76 -6.31 -1.97
N ALA A 165 -3.23 -5.55 -0.98
CA ALA A 165 -2.37 -4.90 0.01
C ALA A 165 -1.64 -5.90 0.92
N LEU A 166 -2.34 -6.96 1.37
CA LEU A 166 -1.82 -7.91 2.36
C LEU A 166 -1.04 -9.08 1.76
N THR A 167 -1.27 -9.38 0.47
CA THR A 167 -0.64 -10.52 -0.21
C THR A 167 0.38 -10.10 -1.27
N GLY A 168 0.30 -8.86 -1.78
CA GLY A 168 1.10 -8.41 -2.92
C GLY A 168 0.68 -9.04 -4.26
N THR A 169 -0.50 -9.67 -4.33
CA THR A 169 -1.00 -10.35 -5.54
C THR A 169 -2.26 -9.69 -6.08
N ILE A 170 -2.46 -9.80 -7.39
CA ILE A 170 -3.65 -9.25 -8.07
C ILE A 170 -4.82 -10.23 -7.88
N PRO A 171 -6.00 -9.75 -7.42
CA PRO A 171 -7.19 -10.58 -7.33
C PRO A 171 -7.57 -11.19 -8.68
N LYS A 172 -8.06 -12.43 -8.67
CA LYS A 172 -8.49 -13.13 -9.88
C LYS A 172 -9.88 -12.63 -10.30
N PRO A 173 -10.08 -12.17 -11.53
CA PRO A 173 -11.39 -11.75 -12.01
C PRO A 173 -12.46 -12.85 -11.88
N GLY A 174 -13.66 -12.47 -11.46
CA GLY A 174 -14.78 -13.38 -11.26
C GLY A 174 -14.62 -14.36 -10.08
N THR A 175 -13.66 -14.09 -9.18
CA THR A 175 -13.39 -14.92 -8.01
C THR A 175 -13.23 -14.00 -6.79
N TRP A 176 -13.88 -14.34 -5.69
CA TRP A 176 -13.64 -13.64 -4.44
C TRP A 176 -12.33 -14.10 -3.79
N SER A 177 -11.21 -13.60 -4.34
CA SER A 177 -9.87 -14.07 -4.05
C SER A 177 -9.51 -14.00 -2.56
N PHE A 178 -9.95 -12.95 -1.85
CA PHE A 178 -9.63 -12.79 -0.43
C PHE A 178 -10.34 -13.85 0.44
N ARG A 179 -11.62 -14.12 0.21
CA ARG A 179 -12.34 -15.18 0.87
C ARG A 179 -11.75 -16.56 0.56
N ASP A 180 -11.52 -16.82 -0.73
CA ASP A 180 -11.03 -18.12 -1.19
C ASP A 180 -9.58 -18.38 -0.73
N SER A 181 -8.80 -17.33 -0.40
CA SER A 181 -7.48 -17.45 0.19
C SER A 181 -7.48 -18.11 1.56
N ALA A 182 -8.60 -18.10 2.28
CA ALA A 182 -8.73 -18.74 3.59
C ALA A 182 -8.54 -20.28 3.55
N GLU A 183 -8.77 -20.89 2.39
CA GLU A 183 -8.62 -22.33 2.17
C GLU A 183 -7.25 -22.72 1.60
N ASN A 184 -6.39 -21.74 1.32
CA ASN A 184 -5.09 -21.93 0.70
C ASN A 184 -3.93 -21.67 1.66
N ALA A 185 -2.81 -22.36 1.47
CA ALA A 185 -1.58 -22.00 2.15
C ALA A 185 -1.08 -20.64 1.64
N MET A 186 -0.92 -19.66 2.54
CA MET A 186 -0.55 -18.28 2.21
C MET A 186 0.76 -17.87 2.93
N PRO A 187 1.90 -18.55 2.67
CA PRO A 187 3.13 -18.36 3.45
C PRO A 187 3.85 -17.03 3.19
N LEU A 188 3.53 -16.34 2.09
CA LEU A 188 4.23 -15.14 1.64
C LEU A 188 3.45 -13.84 1.91
N THR A 189 2.37 -13.89 2.70
CA THR A 189 1.65 -12.69 3.11
C THR A 189 2.51 -11.81 4.01
N MET A 190 2.17 -10.53 4.09
CA MET A 190 2.92 -9.57 4.90
C MET A 190 3.09 -10.04 6.35
N ALA A 191 2.00 -10.46 7.00
CA ALA A 191 2.06 -10.94 8.38
C ALA A 191 2.90 -12.21 8.53
N GLN A 192 2.77 -13.19 7.63
CA GLN A 192 3.55 -14.43 7.71
C GLN A 192 5.05 -14.17 7.52
N GLN A 193 5.42 -13.24 6.64
CA GLN A 193 6.81 -12.86 6.44
C GLN A 193 7.37 -12.14 7.67
N LEU A 194 6.65 -11.19 8.24
CA LEU A 194 7.07 -10.46 9.44
C LEU A 194 7.14 -11.36 10.67
N LYS A 195 6.21 -12.30 10.83
CA LYS A 195 6.26 -13.31 11.91
C LYS A 195 7.51 -14.18 11.85
N ARG A 196 8.02 -14.53 10.66
CA ARG A 196 9.31 -15.23 10.54
C ARG A 196 10.50 -14.41 11.04
N LEU A 197 10.35 -13.08 11.06
CA LEU A 197 11.33 -12.13 11.62
C LEU A 197 11.08 -11.80 13.10
N GLY A 198 10.15 -12.51 13.77
CA GLY A 198 9.85 -12.33 15.19
C GLY A 198 8.81 -11.27 15.52
N TYR A 199 8.12 -10.69 14.53
CA TYR A 199 7.05 -9.71 14.77
C TYR A 199 5.78 -10.39 15.30
N SER A 200 5.08 -9.69 16.19
CA SER A 200 3.67 -9.93 16.45
C SER A 200 2.83 -9.30 15.33
N ALA A 201 1.74 -9.95 14.89
CA ALA A 201 0.93 -9.47 13.77
C ALA A 201 -0.56 -9.42 14.17
N TYR A 202 -1.13 -8.23 14.08
CA TYR A 202 -2.53 -7.94 14.45
C TYR A 202 -3.27 -7.31 13.27
N ALA A 203 -4.57 -7.62 13.17
CA ALA A 203 -5.47 -6.97 12.21
C ALA A 203 -6.75 -6.52 12.92
N TYR A 204 -7.23 -5.34 12.57
CA TYR A 204 -8.39 -4.72 13.19
C TYR A 204 -9.36 -4.15 12.17
N HIS A 205 -10.66 -4.28 12.47
CA HIS A 205 -11.73 -3.67 11.71
C HIS A 205 -12.89 -3.37 12.66
N ASP A 206 -13.41 -2.17 12.65
CA ASP A 206 -14.43 -1.71 13.57
C ASP A 206 -15.86 -2.10 13.17
N HIS A 207 -16.05 -2.71 12.00
CA HIS A 207 -17.33 -3.31 11.62
C HIS A 207 -17.41 -4.79 11.98
N THR A 208 -18.51 -5.46 11.60
CA THR A 208 -18.84 -6.84 11.97
C THR A 208 -17.71 -7.84 11.64
N TYR A 209 -17.33 -8.64 12.63
CA TYR A 209 -16.23 -9.63 12.56
C TYR A 209 -16.28 -10.55 11.34
N THR A 210 -17.51 -10.99 10.94
CA THR A 210 -17.71 -11.92 9.83
C THR A 210 -17.91 -11.24 8.48
N TYR A 211 -17.91 -9.92 8.44
CA TYR A 211 -18.13 -9.21 7.19
C TYR A 211 -16.99 -9.48 6.20
N TYR A 212 -17.33 -9.81 4.96
CA TYR A 212 -16.40 -10.27 3.92
C TYR A 212 -15.62 -11.55 4.28
N ASP A 213 -16.14 -12.37 5.21
CA ASP A 213 -15.46 -13.56 5.71
C ASP A 213 -14.03 -13.29 6.23
N ARG A 214 -13.79 -12.08 6.74
CA ARG A 214 -12.49 -11.67 7.31
C ARG A 214 -12.07 -12.52 8.49
N ASN A 215 -13.04 -13.05 9.24
CA ASN A 215 -12.81 -14.01 10.32
C ASN A 215 -12.14 -15.33 9.86
N LEU A 216 -12.20 -15.64 8.58
CA LEU A 216 -11.53 -16.79 7.96
C LEU A 216 -10.22 -16.40 7.30
N SER A 217 -10.23 -15.32 6.50
CA SER A 217 -9.06 -14.90 5.72
C SER A 217 -7.95 -14.32 6.59
N HIS A 218 -8.21 -13.36 7.48
CA HIS A 218 -7.16 -12.69 8.26
C HIS A 218 -6.34 -13.65 9.15
N PRO A 219 -6.95 -14.58 9.93
CA PRO A 219 -6.17 -15.56 10.67
C PRO A 219 -5.30 -16.45 9.77
N ASN A 220 -5.81 -16.85 8.59
CA ASN A 220 -5.05 -17.63 7.62
C ASN A 220 -3.85 -16.86 7.05
N LEU A 221 -3.98 -15.53 6.88
CA LEU A 221 -2.87 -14.67 6.48
C LEU A 221 -1.83 -14.44 7.60
N GLY A 222 -2.11 -14.92 8.83
CA GLY A 222 -1.16 -14.86 9.95
C GLY A 222 -1.47 -13.83 11.03
N TYR A 223 -2.61 -13.15 10.97
CA TYR A 223 -3.00 -12.13 11.93
C TYR A 223 -3.79 -12.68 13.13
N VAL A 224 -3.59 -12.05 14.29
CA VAL A 224 -4.58 -12.05 15.35
C VAL A 224 -5.64 -11.02 14.96
N TYR A 225 -6.82 -11.46 14.55
CA TYR A 225 -7.87 -10.59 14.02
C TYR A 225 -8.92 -10.26 15.06
N ARG A 226 -9.20 -8.97 15.27
CA ARG A 226 -10.27 -8.46 16.13
C ARG A 226 -11.17 -7.50 15.36
N ALA A 227 -12.46 -7.64 15.60
CA ALA A 227 -13.49 -6.78 15.03
C ALA A 227 -14.71 -6.74 15.94
N LEU A 228 -15.71 -5.91 15.59
CA LEU A 228 -16.97 -5.83 16.32
C LEU A 228 -17.62 -7.22 16.42
N GLY A 229 -17.87 -7.66 17.66
CA GLY A 229 -18.36 -8.99 17.98
C GLY A 229 -17.27 -10.07 18.20
N ASN A 230 -15.99 -9.72 18.08
CA ASN A 230 -14.87 -10.60 18.42
C ASN A 230 -13.68 -9.83 19.02
N GLY A 231 -13.80 -9.49 20.30
CA GLY A 231 -12.70 -8.88 21.07
C GLY A 231 -12.48 -7.39 20.82
N LEU A 232 -13.26 -6.77 19.96
CA LEU A 232 -13.36 -5.33 19.79
C LEU A 232 -14.77 -4.89 20.13
N ASP A 233 -14.92 -4.02 21.12
CA ASP A 233 -16.19 -3.46 21.61
C ASP A 233 -16.25 -1.97 21.30
N VAL A 234 -16.60 -1.62 20.07
CA VAL A 234 -16.85 -0.26 19.61
C VAL A 234 -18.36 0.00 19.55
N GLU A 235 -18.77 1.27 19.61
CA GLU A 235 -20.16 1.65 19.47
C GLU A 235 -20.67 1.29 18.06
N ALA A 236 -21.68 0.43 17.99
CA ALA A 236 -22.29 0.01 16.74
C ALA A 236 -23.10 1.14 16.12
N THR A 237 -22.49 1.87 15.22
CA THR A 237 -23.10 2.94 14.40
C THR A 237 -22.93 2.61 12.92
N TRP A 238 -23.32 3.51 12.01
CA TRP A 238 -22.95 3.36 10.60
C TRP A 238 -22.46 4.71 10.03
N PRO A 239 -21.20 4.75 9.58
CA PRO A 239 -20.13 3.79 9.93
C PRO A 239 -19.73 3.90 11.40
N GLU A 240 -18.96 2.93 11.88
CA GLU A 240 -18.33 2.94 13.20
C GLU A 240 -17.15 3.94 13.26
N SER A 241 -16.54 4.10 14.42
CA SER A 241 -15.48 5.08 14.66
C SER A 241 -14.08 4.45 14.61
N ASP A 242 -13.31 4.77 13.58
CA ASP A 242 -11.88 4.38 13.48
C ASP A 242 -11.06 4.86 14.67
N ILE A 243 -11.37 6.04 15.22
CA ILE A 243 -10.68 6.57 16.43
C ILE A 243 -10.93 5.64 17.61
N GLU A 244 -12.20 5.23 17.83
CA GLU A 244 -12.54 4.31 18.92
C GLU A 244 -11.87 2.94 18.73
N MET A 245 -11.80 2.42 17.51
CA MET A 245 -11.07 1.20 17.19
C MET A 245 -9.59 1.32 17.58
N ILE A 246 -8.91 2.38 17.18
CA ILE A 246 -7.49 2.60 17.48
C ILE A 246 -7.27 2.72 18.99
N ASP A 247 -8.08 3.53 19.68
CA ASP A 247 -7.97 3.74 21.14
C ASP A 247 -8.11 2.43 21.92
N LYS A 248 -9.01 1.53 21.48
CA LYS A 248 -9.28 0.24 22.16
C LYS A 248 -8.28 -0.86 21.80
N THR A 249 -7.54 -0.73 20.73
CA THR A 249 -6.65 -1.81 20.24
C THR A 249 -5.16 -1.51 20.39
N THR A 250 -4.77 -0.26 20.56
CA THR A 250 -3.35 0.14 20.70
C THR A 250 -2.64 -0.63 21.82
N ALA A 251 -3.31 -0.91 22.93
CA ALA A 251 -2.74 -1.67 24.04
C ALA A 251 -2.40 -3.14 23.70
N ASP A 252 -2.95 -3.70 22.64
CA ASP A 252 -2.70 -5.09 22.25
C ASP A 252 -1.27 -5.31 21.77
N TYR A 253 -0.66 -4.32 21.16
CA TYR A 253 0.67 -4.42 20.54
C TYR A 253 1.72 -3.49 21.19
N MET A 254 1.30 -2.45 21.89
CA MET A 254 2.24 -1.58 22.59
C MET A 254 3.00 -2.37 23.68
N GLY A 255 4.33 -2.40 23.57
CA GLY A 255 5.20 -3.16 24.46
C GLY A 255 5.49 -4.60 24.00
N SER A 256 5.02 -5.01 22.82
CA SER A 256 5.36 -6.30 22.19
C SER A 256 6.16 -6.11 20.88
N GLU A 257 7.21 -5.29 20.96
CA GLU A 257 8.05 -4.95 19.81
C GLU A 257 9.00 -6.11 19.41
N PRO A 258 9.27 -6.29 18.10
CA PRO A 258 8.63 -5.58 16.99
C PRO A 258 7.21 -6.09 16.68
N PHE A 259 6.35 -5.19 16.21
CA PHE A 259 4.99 -5.55 15.84
C PHE A 259 4.59 -5.05 14.45
N HIS A 260 3.58 -5.69 13.88
CA HIS A 260 2.83 -5.27 12.71
C HIS A 260 1.34 -5.17 13.07
N ALA A 261 0.76 -3.98 12.91
CA ALA A 261 -0.66 -3.74 13.09
C ALA A 261 -1.29 -3.30 11.77
N TYR A 262 -2.30 -4.01 11.32
CA TYR A 262 -3.10 -3.70 10.15
C TYR A 262 -4.47 -3.15 10.57
N TYR A 263 -4.85 -2.01 10.01
CA TYR A 263 -6.14 -1.37 10.24
C TYR A 263 -6.90 -1.24 8.93
N MET A 264 -8.10 -1.82 8.87
CA MET A 264 -9.09 -1.55 7.84
C MET A 264 -10.11 -0.59 8.42
N THR A 265 -10.09 0.66 7.97
CA THR A 265 -10.97 1.73 8.48
C THR A 265 -12.35 1.68 7.85
N VAL A 266 -13.35 2.34 8.47
CA VAL A 266 -14.72 2.41 7.95
C VAL A 266 -15.38 3.79 8.10
N SER A 267 -14.84 4.69 8.93
CA SER A 267 -15.46 6.01 9.19
C SER A 267 -15.68 6.84 7.92
N GLY A 268 -14.85 6.66 6.91
CA GLY A 268 -14.97 7.32 5.60
C GLY A 268 -15.93 6.66 4.62
N HIS A 269 -16.65 5.60 5.02
CA HIS A 269 -17.54 4.87 4.13
C HIS A 269 -18.76 5.71 3.70
N LEU A 270 -19.35 5.37 2.54
CA LEU A 270 -20.59 6.02 2.07
C LEU A 270 -21.78 5.74 3.05
N GLU A 271 -22.78 6.61 3.12
CA GLU A 271 -23.03 7.73 2.23
C GLU A 271 -22.34 8.99 2.75
N TYR A 272 -21.81 9.81 1.85
CA TYR A 272 -21.08 11.04 2.18
C TYR A 272 -22.01 12.20 2.50
N ASN A 273 -22.86 12.06 3.53
CA ASN A 273 -23.77 13.09 4.00
C ASN A 273 -24.06 12.91 5.50
N PHE A 274 -24.57 13.95 6.14
CA PHE A 274 -24.83 13.95 7.58
C PHE A 274 -26.00 13.06 8.04
N ASN A 275 -26.79 12.51 7.13
CA ASN A 275 -27.86 11.58 7.47
C ASN A 275 -27.48 10.12 7.25
N GLY A 276 -26.55 9.84 6.32
CA GLY A 276 -26.11 8.51 5.94
C GLY A 276 -24.79 8.06 6.59
N ASN A 277 -24.07 9.01 7.24
CA ASN A 277 -22.78 8.73 7.86
C ASN A 277 -22.73 9.34 9.27
N ALA A 278 -22.65 8.48 10.30
CA ALA A 278 -22.64 8.90 11.70
C ALA A 278 -21.40 9.74 12.06
N MET A 279 -20.24 9.43 11.47
CA MET A 279 -19.01 10.18 11.71
C MET A 279 -19.04 11.56 11.05
N ALA A 280 -19.58 11.67 9.83
CA ALA A 280 -19.81 12.95 9.18
C ALA A 280 -20.78 13.83 9.99
N LYS A 281 -21.86 13.22 10.50
CA LYS A 281 -22.82 13.93 11.36
C LYS A 281 -22.18 14.42 12.66
N LYS A 282 -21.35 13.61 13.31
CA LYS A 282 -20.63 13.96 14.54
C LYS A 282 -19.69 15.16 14.34
N ASN A 283 -19.14 15.31 13.15
CA ASN A 283 -18.17 16.34 12.80
C ASN A 283 -18.73 17.43 11.86
N GLN A 284 -20.04 17.60 11.81
CA GLN A 284 -20.69 18.52 10.84
C GLN A 284 -20.38 20.00 11.04
N ASP A 285 -19.80 20.37 12.18
CA ASP A 285 -19.45 21.75 12.54
C ASP A 285 -17.95 22.06 12.25
N LEU A 286 -17.19 21.09 11.73
CA LEU A 286 -15.83 21.28 11.24
C LEU A 286 -15.87 21.79 9.80
#